data_7f89aec2763aedd1a95ba0108ef0a771
#
_entry.id   7f89aec2763aedd1a95ba0108ef0a771
#
_cell.length_a   1.000
_cell.length_b   1.000
_cell.length_c   1.000
_cell.angle_alpha   90.00
_cell.angle_beta   90.00
_cell.angle_gamma   90.00
#
_symmetry.space_group_name_H-M   'P 1'
#
loop_
_entity.id
_entity.type
_entity.pdbx_description
1 polymer ?
#
loop_
_entity_poly.entity_id
_entity_poly.type
_entity_poly.pdbx_seq_one_letter_code
_entity_poly.pdbx_strand_id
1 'polypeptide(L)'
;MRLLHTSDWHLGRTLHGVDLLDHQAAYLDHLVDVVRTEQVDGVVVAGDVYDRAIPPVEAVTLLSDTLARLAEHTTVVVTSGNHDSATRLGFGSALMRERVRLRTRVASLAEPVEVAGALVYGLPYLDPDVCRAELAPVAADGARTLLARSHEAVTRAAMARVRADVAARRGAGRPRVVVAAHAFVVGGRASESERDIRVGGVDHVPADVFAGVDYVALGHLHGPQVVNGPAGTLLRYSGSPLAYSFSEQHHPKSSVLVDLAGDAPVATLVPAPVPRRMADVTGTLEDLLGPAGEPHVSDWVRVTVTDPVRPADLFRRVRQRFAHALVVQHRPERPQDAATRPVLVTAAADPVLVAADFVAHVTGARPSAAELQVLRDAHEHVAAAERSA
;
A
#
# COMPACT_ATOMS: atom_id res chain seq x y z
N MET A 1 -28.11 3.44 -9.68
CA MET A 1 -27.08 4.25 -9.04
C MET A 1 -25.72 3.64 -9.28
N ARG A 2 -24.76 4.47 -9.71
CA ARG A 2 -23.37 4.04 -9.97
C ARG A 2 -22.39 4.78 -9.07
N LEU A 3 -21.53 4.07 -8.38
CA LEU A 3 -20.42 4.63 -7.60
C LEU A 3 -19.09 4.23 -8.23
N LEU A 4 -18.11 5.13 -8.21
CA LEU A 4 -16.73 4.84 -8.52
C LEU A 4 -15.94 4.79 -7.21
N HIS A 5 -15.43 3.60 -6.88
CA HIS A 5 -14.62 3.35 -5.71
C HIS A 5 -13.14 3.31 -6.09
N THR A 6 -12.33 4.06 -5.39
CA THR A 6 -10.88 4.14 -5.51
C THR A 6 -10.26 4.34 -4.14
N SER A 7 -8.96 4.06 -3.98
CA SER A 7 -8.21 4.22 -2.74
C SER A 7 -6.71 4.28 -3.00
N ASP A 8 -5.92 4.50 -1.98
CA ASP A 8 -4.47 4.33 -1.97
C ASP A 8 -3.77 5.10 -3.09
N TRP A 9 -4.13 6.38 -3.24
CA TRP A 9 -3.54 7.25 -4.25
C TRP A 9 -2.09 7.60 -3.94
N HIS A 10 -1.74 7.70 -2.65
CA HIS A 10 -0.42 8.02 -2.15
C HIS A 10 0.23 9.21 -2.87
N LEU A 11 -0.51 10.30 -3.05
CA LEU A 11 -0.03 11.48 -3.78
C LEU A 11 1.28 12.01 -3.18
N GLY A 12 2.27 12.23 -4.05
CA GLY A 12 3.62 12.62 -3.68
C GLY A 12 4.55 11.46 -3.28
N ARG A 13 4.16 10.21 -3.56
CA ARG A 13 5.02 9.03 -3.37
C ARG A 13 6.12 8.98 -4.42
N THR A 14 7.29 8.53 -3.99
CA THR A 14 8.40 8.20 -4.87
C THR A 14 8.64 6.70 -4.91
N LEU A 15 9.13 6.18 -6.02
CA LEU A 15 9.50 4.78 -6.20
C LEU A 15 10.98 4.67 -6.50
N HIS A 16 11.78 4.17 -5.55
CA HIS A 16 13.25 4.11 -5.65
C HIS A 16 13.90 5.41 -6.13
N GLY A 17 13.37 6.55 -5.64
CA GLY A 17 13.86 7.90 -5.98
C GLY A 17 13.26 8.51 -7.25
N VAL A 18 12.40 7.79 -7.97
CA VAL A 18 11.61 8.35 -9.09
C VAL A 18 10.34 8.98 -8.55
N ASP A 19 10.08 10.23 -8.91
CA ASP A 19 8.83 10.91 -8.59
C ASP A 19 7.68 10.31 -9.42
N LEU A 20 6.56 10.01 -8.76
CA LEU A 20 5.38 9.42 -9.40
C LEU A 20 4.27 10.45 -9.65
N LEU A 21 4.46 11.72 -9.32
CA LEU A 21 3.39 12.72 -9.32
C LEU A 21 2.74 12.90 -10.70
N ASP A 22 3.53 12.92 -11.77
CA ASP A 22 3.00 13.00 -13.15
C ASP A 22 2.16 11.78 -13.52
N HIS A 23 2.56 10.60 -13.07
CA HIS A 23 1.80 9.36 -13.28
C HIS A 23 0.52 9.33 -12.44
N GLN A 24 0.58 9.88 -11.24
CA GLN A 24 -0.59 10.07 -10.38
C GLN A 24 -1.56 11.08 -10.99
N ALA A 25 -1.07 12.19 -11.55
CA ALA A 25 -1.88 13.16 -12.26
C ALA A 25 -2.60 12.54 -13.47
N ALA A 26 -1.88 11.76 -14.30
CA ALA A 26 -2.47 11.06 -15.44
C ALA A 26 -3.57 10.06 -15.02
N TYR A 27 -3.40 9.37 -13.89
CA TYR A 27 -4.45 8.54 -13.34
C TYR A 27 -5.67 9.35 -12.89
N LEU A 28 -5.46 10.48 -12.21
CA LEU A 28 -6.56 11.33 -11.74
C LEU A 28 -7.32 12.00 -12.90
N ASP A 29 -6.63 12.34 -14.00
CA ASP A 29 -7.26 12.78 -15.24
C ASP A 29 -8.16 11.69 -15.82
N HIS A 30 -7.65 10.46 -15.88
CA HIS A 30 -8.44 9.31 -16.31
C HIS A 30 -9.66 9.08 -15.39
N LEU A 31 -9.51 9.26 -14.07
CA LEU A 31 -10.61 9.12 -13.11
C LEU A 31 -11.74 10.13 -13.40
N VAL A 32 -11.39 11.39 -13.69
CA VAL A 32 -12.36 12.43 -14.09
C VAL A 32 -13.08 12.05 -15.40
N ASP A 33 -12.34 11.52 -16.37
CA ASP A 33 -12.92 11.05 -17.64
C ASP A 33 -13.88 9.88 -17.42
N VAL A 34 -13.53 8.91 -16.59
CA VAL A 34 -14.42 7.79 -16.21
C VAL A 34 -15.70 8.30 -15.57
N VAL A 35 -15.60 9.24 -14.62
CA VAL A 35 -16.77 9.83 -13.95
C VAL A 35 -17.73 10.43 -14.96
N ARG A 36 -17.21 11.15 -15.94
CA ARG A 36 -17.99 11.80 -16.98
C ARG A 36 -18.62 10.81 -17.97
N THR A 37 -17.84 9.85 -18.44
CA THR A 37 -18.29 8.89 -19.48
C THR A 37 -19.26 7.84 -18.94
N GLU A 38 -19.02 7.35 -17.72
CA GLU A 38 -19.87 6.35 -17.05
C GLU A 38 -21.07 6.96 -16.31
N GLN A 39 -21.19 8.31 -16.31
CA GLN A 39 -22.24 9.03 -15.59
C GLN A 39 -22.34 8.60 -14.13
N VAL A 40 -21.22 8.70 -13.42
CA VAL A 40 -21.09 8.25 -12.03
C VAL A 40 -21.83 9.19 -11.07
N ASP A 41 -22.70 8.67 -10.23
CA ASP A 41 -23.48 9.44 -9.24
C ASP A 41 -22.63 9.88 -8.04
N GLY A 42 -21.56 9.11 -7.72
CA GLY A 42 -20.65 9.44 -6.62
C GLY A 42 -19.29 8.75 -6.73
N VAL A 43 -18.25 9.43 -6.25
CA VAL A 43 -16.90 8.89 -6.09
C VAL A 43 -16.64 8.66 -4.61
N VAL A 44 -16.10 7.48 -4.28
CA VAL A 44 -15.67 7.13 -2.93
C VAL A 44 -14.17 6.88 -2.95
N VAL A 45 -13.42 7.68 -2.16
CA VAL A 45 -11.98 7.55 -1.97
C VAL A 45 -11.73 6.96 -0.57
N ALA A 46 -11.36 5.70 -0.51
CA ALA A 46 -11.27 4.93 0.74
C ALA A 46 -9.88 5.00 1.39
N GLY A 47 -9.39 6.21 1.67
CA GLY A 47 -8.16 6.47 2.42
C GLY A 47 -6.87 6.42 1.61
N ASP A 48 -5.77 6.73 2.29
CA ASP A 48 -4.41 6.88 1.78
C ASP A 48 -4.34 7.78 0.54
N VAL A 49 -4.90 8.98 0.72
CA VAL A 49 -4.90 10.03 -0.31
C VAL A 49 -3.49 10.55 -0.53
N TYR A 50 -2.77 10.83 0.54
CA TYR A 50 -1.37 11.25 0.50
C TYR A 50 -0.43 10.13 0.97
N ASP A 51 0.80 10.13 0.46
CA ASP A 51 1.83 9.16 0.87
C ASP A 51 2.30 9.39 2.32
N ARG A 52 2.16 10.60 2.84
CA ARG A 52 2.61 10.96 4.19
C ARG A 52 1.75 12.06 4.81
N ALA A 53 1.73 12.10 6.14
CA ALA A 53 0.96 13.06 6.92
C ALA A 53 1.30 14.56 6.64
N ILE A 54 2.49 14.82 6.10
CA ILE A 54 2.92 16.15 5.60
C ILE A 54 3.26 15.96 4.11
N PRO A 55 2.27 16.12 3.21
CA PRO A 55 2.49 15.94 1.79
C PRO A 55 3.29 17.10 1.17
N PRO A 56 3.97 16.88 0.02
CA PRO A 56 4.53 17.95 -0.78
C PRO A 56 3.44 18.91 -1.27
N VAL A 57 3.80 20.16 -1.50
CA VAL A 57 2.86 21.21 -1.93
C VAL A 57 2.20 20.85 -3.27
N GLU A 58 2.97 20.28 -4.18
CA GLU A 58 2.50 19.83 -5.49
C GLU A 58 1.41 18.74 -5.38
N ALA A 59 1.56 17.83 -4.43
CA ALA A 59 0.54 16.81 -4.16
C ALA A 59 -0.76 17.43 -3.59
N VAL A 60 -0.64 18.45 -2.75
CA VAL A 60 -1.80 19.20 -2.22
C VAL A 60 -2.52 19.93 -3.36
N THR A 61 -1.76 20.58 -4.25
CA THR A 61 -2.31 21.27 -5.43
C THR A 61 -3.04 20.29 -6.35
N LEU A 62 -2.42 19.15 -6.65
CA LEU A 62 -3.01 18.10 -7.48
C LEU A 62 -4.31 17.57 -6.88
N LEU A 63 -4.36 17.30 -5.56
CA LEU A 63 -5.59 16.88 -4.90
C LEU A 63 -6.68 17.94 -5.01
N SER A 64 -6.35 19.21 -4.72
CA SER A 64 -7.31 20.31 -4.77
C SER A 64 -7.94 20.48 -6.16
N ASP A 65 -7.10 20.45 -7.21
CA ASP A 65 -7.56 20.50 -8.60
C ASP A 65 -8.47 19.30 -8.95
N THR A 66 -8.03 18.10 -8.58
CA THR A 66 -8.79 16.87 -8.85
C THR A 66 -10.16 16.88 -8.17
N LEU A 67 -10.23 17.28 -6.89
CA LEU A 67 -11.50 17.35 -6.17
C LEU A 67 -12.44 18.41 -6.78
N ALA A 68 -11.92 19.54 -7.23
CA ALA A 68 -12.69 20.57 -7.92
C ALA A 68 -13.30 20.03 -9.21
N ARG A 69 -12.49 19.40 -10.08
CA ARG A 69 -12.92 18.80 -11.36
C ARG A 69 -13.93 17.66 -11.19
N LEU A 70 -13.72 16.78 -10.23
CA LEU A 70 -14.68 15.71 -9.91
C LEU A 70 -16.00 16.30 -9.42
N ALA A 71 -15.94 17.34 -8.59
CA ALA A 71 -17.13 18.00 -8.05
C ALA A 71 -17.99 18.74 -9.09
N GLU A 72 -17.46 19.04 -10.27
CA GLU A 72 -18.24 19.55 -11.39
C GLU A 72 -19.29 18.52 -11.87
N HIS A 73 -18.98 17.24 -11.75
CA HIS A 73 -19.77 16.13 -12.31
C HIS A 73 -20.52 15.34 -11.26
N THR A 74 -19.96 15.12 -10.07
CA THR A 74 -20.50 14.16 -9.10
C THR A 74 -20.20 14.54 -7.65
N THR A 75 -20.79 13.80 -6.70
CA THR A 75 -20.45 13.93 -5.28
C THR A 75 -19.23 13.09 -4.95
N VAL A 76 -18.24 13.66 -4.26
CA VAL A 76 -17.00 12.99 -3.86
C VAL A 76 -16.97 12.82 -2.35
N VAL A 77 -16.84 11.57 -1.89
CA VAL A 77 -16.70 11.23 -0.46
C VAL A 77 -15.28 10.71 -0.24
N VAL A 78 -14.52 11.37 0.63
CA VAL A 78 -13.12 11.03 0.90
C VAL A 78 -12.97 10.69 2.37
N THR A 79 -12.35 9.55 2.68
CA THR A 79 -11.89 9.21 4.04
C THR A 79 -10.38 9.33 4.16
N SER A 80 -9.83 9.40 5.37
CA SER A 80 -8.39 9.31 5.60
C SER A 80 -7.96 7.86 5.82
N GLY A 81 -6.78 7.50 5.30
CA GLY A 81 -6.08 6.26 5.59
C GLY A 81 -5.02 6.41 6.68
N ASN A 82 -4.16 5.41 6.82
CA ASN A 82 -3.12 5.39 7.86
C ASN A 82 -1.85 6.20 7.49
N HIS A 83 -1.70 6.58 6.22
CA HIS A 83 -0.67 7.51 5.78
C HIS A 83 -1.08 8.97 5.95
N ASP A 84 -2.38 9.25 5.91
CA ASP A 84 -2.93 10.59 5.99
C ASP A 84 -2.87 11.18 7.40
N SER A 85 -2.74 12.50 7.49
CA SER A 85 -3.14 13.22 8.68
C SER A 85 -4.63 13.57 8.58
N ALA A 86 -5.48 12.91 9.35
CA ALA A 86 -6.92 13.16 9.35
C ALA A 86 -7.27 14.65 9.55
N THR A 87 -6.48 15.37 10.37
CA THR A 87 -6.68 16.81 10.61
C THR A 87 -6.29 17.65 9.40
N ARG A 88 -5.15 17.36 8.74
CA ARG A 88 -4.69 18.12 7.56
C ARG A 88 -5.57 17.84 6.35
N LEU A 89 -5.84 16.57 6.06
CA LEU A 89 -6.75 16.19 4.97
C LEU A 89 -8.15 16.77 5.20
N GLY A 90 -8.62 16.79 6.45
CA GLY A 90 -9.92 17.34 6.83
C GLY A 90 -9.98 18.86 6.94
N PHE A 91 -8.89 19.58 6.64
CA PHE A 91 -8.90 21.03 6.67
C PHE A 91 -9.97 21.61 5.73
N GLY A 92 -10.76 22.55 6.23
CA GLY A 92 -11.85 23.15 5.46
C GLY A 92 -13.09 22.27 5.26
N SER A 93 -13.14 21.04 5.76
CA SER A 93 -14.28 20.12 5.57
C SER A 93 -15.62 20.69 6.02
N ALA A 94 -15.63 21.54 7.05
CA ALA A 94 -16.85 22.23 7.51
C ALA A 94 -17.37 23.30 6.53
N LEU A 95 -16.54 23.76 5.62
CA LEU A 95 -16.88 24.73 4.56
C LEU A 95 -17.34 24.05 3.27
N MET A 96 -16.96 22.78 3.07
CA MET A 96 -17.28 21.98 1.88
C MET A 96 -18.67 21.36 2.06
N ARG A 97 -19.73 21.98 1.53
CA ARG A 97 -21.11 21.59 1.86
C ARG A 97 -21.86 20.87 0.75
N GLU A 98 -21.46 21.01 -0.50
CA GLU A 98 -22.23 20.45 -1.60
C GLU A 98 -21.69 19.11 -2.07
N ARG A 99 -20.72 19.12 -2.98
CA ARG A 99 -20.29 17.91 -3.68
C ARG A 99 -19.01 17.28 -3.15
N VAL A 100 -18.21 17.97 -2.32
CA VAL A 100 -17.03 17.39 -1.68
C VAL A 100 -17.29 17.16 -0.20
N ARG A 101 -17.14 15.93 0.23
CA ARG A 101 -17.40 15.48 1.61
C ARG A 101 -16.17 14.76 2.18
N LEU A 102 -15.41 15.46 3.00
CA LEU A 102 -14.27 14.86 3.71
C LEU A 102 -14.76 14.24 5.01
N ARG A 103 -14.63 12.94 5.15
CA ARG A 103 -15.03 12.15 6.33
C ARG A 103 -13.78 11.62 7.04
N THR A 104 -13.04 12.52 7.67
CA THR A 104 -11.76 12.24 8.34
C THR A 104 -11.86 12.21 9.87
N ARG A 105 -13.07 12.46 10.43
CA ARG A 105 -13.27 12.59 11.89
C ARG A 105 -14.14 11.46 12.40
N VAL A 106 -13.74 10.84 13.51
CA VAL A 106 -14.52 9.80 14.20
C VAL A 106 -15.90 10.31 14.63
N ALA A 107 -16.02 11.58 15.02
CA ALA A 107 -17.27 12.18 15.40
C ALA A 107 -18.35 12.16 14.29
N SER A 108 -17.94 12.19 13.01
CA SER A 108 -18.85 12.25 11.85
C SER A 108 -19.09 10.90 11.16
N LEU A 109 -18.59 9.79 11.71
CA LEU A 109 -18.70 8.48 11.04
C LEU A 109 -20.15 7.95 10.91
N ALA A 110 -21.09 8.43 11.76
CA ALA A 110 -22.51 8.11 11.67
C ALA A 110 -23.33 9.18 10.92
N GLU A 111 -22.65 10.11 10.22
CA GLU A 111 -23.29 11.12 9.38
C GLU A 111 -23.11 10.71 7.90
N PRO A 112 -24.10 10.05 7.27
CA PRO A 112 -23.97 9.64 5.89
C PRO A 112 -23.97 10.83 4.94
N VAL A 113 -23.39 10.60 3.76
CA VAL A 113 -23.59 11.45 2.59
C VAL A 113 -24.63 10.78 1.70
N GLU A 114 -25.70 11.48 1.40
CA GLU A 114 -26.70 10.99 0.46
C GLU A 114 -26.19 11.18 -0.97
N VAL A 115 -26.16 10.09 -1.72
CA VAL A 115 -25.76 10.07 -3.13
C VAL A 115 -26.80 9.28 -3.91
N ALA A 116 -27.57 9.95 -4.77
CA ALA A 116 -28.61 9.33 -5.60
C ALA A 116 -29.53 8.35 -4.82
N GLY A 117 -29.89 8.69 -3.59
CA GLY A 117 -30.77 7.89 -2.71
C GLY A 117 -30.07 6.79 -1.90
N ALA A 118 -28.75 6.60 -2.04
CA ALA A 118 -27.99 5.72 -1.15
C ALA A 118 -27.33 6.53 -0.02
N LEU A 119 -27.08 5.85 1.10
CA LEU A 119 -26.37 6.38 2.25
C LEU A 119 -24.92 5.93 2.22
N VAL A 120 -23.99 6.87 2.04
CA VAL A 120 -22.55 6.60 2.02
C VAL A 120 -21.93 7.06 3.34
N TYR A 121 -21.45 6.11 4.14
CA TYR A 121 -20.75 6.37 5.41
C TYR A 121 -19.24 6.30 5.18
N GLY A 122 -18.51 7.31 5.65
CA GLY A 122 -17.06 7.34 5.60
C GLY A 122 -16.47 7.04 6.97
N LEU A 123 -15.76 5.91 7.11
CA LEU A 123 -14.96 5.57 8.27
C LEU A 123 -13.51 5.99 7.97
N PRO A 124 -12.97 6.99 8.70
CA PRO A 124 -11.53 7.27 8.61
C PRO A 124 -10.75 6.07 9.13
N TYR A 125 -9.45 6.01 8.85
CA TYR A 125 -8.59 5.04 9.50
C TYR A 125 -8.76 5.11 11.03
N LEU A 126 -9.09 3.98 11.64
CA LEU A 126 -9.38 3.86 13.06
C LEU A 126 -8.16 3.28 13.79
N ASP A 127 -7.21 4.14 14.14
CA ASP A 127 -6.10 3.77 15.01
C ASP A 127 -6.65 3.47 16.43
N PRO A 128 -6.52 2.23 16.95
CA PRO A 128 -7.03 1.87 18.25
C PRO A 128 -6.48 2.73 19.40
N ASP A 129 -5.22 3.17 19.31
CA ASP A 129 -4.61 4.01 20.34
C ASP A 129 -5.22 5.41 20.42
N VAL A 130 -5.69 5.91 19.28
CA VAL A 130 -6.27 7.25 19.16
C VAL A 130 -7.78 7.26 19.42
N CYS A 131 -8.52 6.29 18.85
CA CYS A 131 -9.99 6.41 18.79
C CYS A 131 -10.76 5.53 19.78
N ARG A 132 -10.13 4.55 20.47
CA ARG A 132 -10.84 3.64 21.39
C ARG A 132 -11.57 4.33 22.54
N ALA A 133 -11.11 5.50 22.99
CA ALA A 133 -11.77 6.26 24.03
C ALA A 133 -12.99 7.03 23.48
N GLU A 134 -12.88 7.61 22.28
CA GLU A 134 -13.95 8.35 21.63
C GLU A 134 -15.10 7.43 21.17
N LEU A 135 -14.75 6.22 20.72
CA LEU A 135 -15.71 5.19 20.30
C LEU A 135 -16.33 4.41 21.46
N ALA A 136 -15.79 4.51 22.66
CA ALA A 136 -16.28 3.81 23.83
C ALA A 136 -17.76 4.13 24.11
N PRO A 137 -18.60 3.13 24.41
CA PRO A 137 -19.99 3.36 24.79
C PRO A 137 -20.05 4.15 26.09
N VAL A 138 -21.04 5.03 26.19
CA VAL A 138 -21.36 5.78 27.42
C VAL A 138 -22.48 5.04 28.13
N ALA A 139 -22.23 4.59 29.35
CA ALA A 139 -23.24 3.97 30.18
C ALA A 139 -24.26 5.02 30.70
N ALA A 140 -25.40 4.57 31.24
CA ALA A 140 -26.45 5.45 31.72
C ALA A 140 -26.00 6.40 32.86
N ASP A 141 -24.98 5.97 33.62
CA ASP A 141 -24.34 6.75 34.70
C ASP A 141 -23.25 7.73 34.18
N GLY A 142 -23.03 7.79 32.86
CA GLY A 142 -21.99 8.60 32.23
C GLY A 142 -20.60 7.94 32.20
N ALA A 143 -20.43 6.76 32.78
CA ALA A 143 -19.18 6.04 32.76
C ALA A 143 -18.83 5.57 31.31
N ARG A 144 -17.53 5.60 30.97
CA ARG A 144 -17.02 5.06 29.70
C ARG A 144 -16.10 3.89 29.96
N THR A 145 -16.44 2.74 29.39
CA THR A 145 -15.54 1.59 29.40
C THR A 145 -14.73 1.60 28.12
N LEU A 146 -13.40 1.79 28.23
CA LEU A 146 -12.51 1.77 27.09
C LEU A 146 -12.67 0.48 26.29
N LEU A 147 -12.70 0.62 24.97
CA LEU A 147 -12.67 -0.52 24.05
C LEU A 147 -11.33 -1.27 24.16
N ALA A 148 -11.34 -2.56 23.82
CA ALA A 148 -10.11 -3.31 23.63
C ALA A 148 -9.19 -2.59 22.63
N ARG A 149 -7.88 -2.72 22.84
CA ARG A 149 -6.85 -2.12 21.98
C ARG A 149 -6.65 -3.00 20.73
N SER A 150 -7.64 -2.99 19.84
CA SER A 150 -7.60 -3.75 18.57
C SER A 150 -8.42 -3.06 17.48
N HIS A 151 -8.00 -3.26 16.23
CA HIS A 151 -8.74 -2.78 15.06
C HIS A 151 -10.15 -3.35 14.99
N GLU A 152 -10.35 -4.60 15.37
CA GLU A 152 -11.68 -5.20 15.45
C GLU A 152 -12.60 -4.42 16.39
N ALA A 153 -12.16 -4.15 17.63
CA ALA A 153 -13.00 -3.52 18.65
C ALA A 153 -13.44 -2.11 18.22
N VAL A 154 -12.53 -1.30 17.68
CA VAL A 154 -12.85 0.06 17.25
C VAL A 154 -13.71 0.08 15.98
N THR A 155 -13.47 -0.81 15.02
CA THR A 155 -14.29 -0.92 13.81
C THR A 155 -15.69 -1.44 14.14
N ARG A 156 -15.81 -2.42 15.03
CA ARG A 156 -17.10 -2.95 15.51
C ARG A 156 -17.93 -1.86 16.19
N ALA A 157 -17.31 -1.02 17.01
CA ALA A 157 -17.97 0.11 17.65
C ALA A 157 -18.40 1.19 16.63
N ALA A 158 -17.56 1.50 15.66
CA ALA A 158 -17.89 2.42 14.56
C ALA A 158 -19.08 1.89 13.74
N MET A 159 -19.04 0.62 13.34
CA MET A 159 -20.13 -0.01 12.60
C MET A 159 -21.44 -0.12 13.42
N ALA A 160 -21.36 -0.23 14.74
CA ALA A 160 -22.55 -0.17 15.59
C ALA A 160 -23.22 1.22 15.51
N ARG A 161 -22.45 2.32 15.49
CA ARG A 161 -22.99 3.67 15.29
C ARG A 161 -23.61 3.85 13.90
N VAL A 162 -22.95 3.35 12.85
CA VAL A 162 -23.50 3.35 11.48
C VAL A 162 -24.83 2.61 11.44
N ARG A 163 -24.90 1.39 11.99
CA ARG A 163 -26.14 0.59 12.01
C ARG A 163 -27.26 1.26 12.81
N ALA A 164 -26.93 1.95 13.89
CA ALA A 164 -27.92 2.71 14.69
C ALA A 164 -28.52 3.87 13.86
N ASP A 165 -27.71 4.62 13.13
CA ASP A 165 -28.18 5.69 12.25
C ASP A 165 -29.01 5.14 11.08
N VAL A 166 -28.57 4.06 10.42
CA VAL A 166 -29.33 3.37 9.37
C VAL A 166 -30.69 2.92 9.91
N ALA A 167 -30.76 2.36 11.12
CA ALA A 167 -32.01 1.93 11.74
C ALA A 167 -32.94 3.11 12.03
N ALA A 168 -32.40 4.24 12.50
CA ALA A 168 -33.16 5.46 12.77
C ALA A 168 -33.74 6.10 11.50
N ARG A 169 -33.06 5.95 10.35
CA ARG A 169 -33.48 6.50 9.04
C ARG A 169 -34.43 5.59 8.26
N ARG A 170 -34.67 4.37 8.70
CA ARG A 170 -35.60 3.44 8.04
C ARG A 170 -37.03 3.96 8.09
N GLY A 171 -37.43 4.64 6.99
CA GLY A 171 -38.81 5.00 6.69
C GLY A 171 -39.49 3.93 5.80
N ALA A 172 -40.35 4.36 4.87
CA ALA A 172 -41.10 3.46 3.96
C ALA A 172 -40.24 2.74 2.91
N GLY A 173 -38.92 2.96 2.84
CA GLY A 173 -37.98 2.33 1.93
C GLY A 173 -36.66 1.92 2.60
N ARG A 174 -35.98 0.93 2.02
CA ARG A 174 -34.61 0.54 2.43
C ARG A 174 -33.60 1.19 1.49
N PRO A 175 -32.96 2.30 1.88
CA PRO A 175 -31.89 2.88 1.08
C PRO A 175 -30.72 1.90 0.99
N ARG A 176 -29.97 1.95 -0.12
CA ARG A 176 -28.69 1.27 -0.23
C ARG A 176 -27.71 1.89 0.75
N VAL A 177 -26.92 1.05 1.40
CA VAL A 177 -25.94 1.47 2.42
C VAL A 177 -24.55 1.10 1.94
N VAL A 178 -23.69 2.09 1.79
CA VAL A 178 -22.28 1.96 1.42
C VAL A 178 -21.42 2.44 2.58
N VAL A 179 -20.37 1.68 2.88
CA VAL A 179 -19.35 2.07 3.87
C VAL A 179 -18.01 2.18 3.17
N ALA A 180 -17.36 3.33 3.24
CA ALA A 180 -15.96 3.48 2.91
C ALA A 180 -15.12 3.24 4.17
N ALA A 181 -14.13 2.37 4.11
CA ALA A 181 -13.26 2.08 5.25
C ALA A 181 -11.83 1.80 4.78
N HIS A 182 -10.86 2.20 5.61
CA HIS A 182 -9.45 1.92 5.36
C HIS A 182 -8.95 0.99 6.46
N ALA A 183 -8.88 -0.31 6.14
CA ALA A 183 -8.58 -1.37 7.11
C ALA A 183 -8.08 -2.64 6.44
N PHE A 184 -7.29 -3.44 7.15
CA PHE A 184 -6.95 -4.80 6.74
C PHE A 184 -8.05 -5.77 7.20
N VAL A 185 -8.81 -6.31 6.26
CA VAL A 185 -9.88 -7.28 6.54
C VAL A 185 -9.38 -8.70 6.33
N VAL A 186 -9.72 -9.61 7.24
CA VAL A 186 -9.33 -11.04 7.18
C VAL A 186 -9.71 -11.65 5.82
N GLY A 187 -8.75 -12.33 5.21
CA GLY A 187 -8.89 -12.92 3.87
C GLY A 187 -8.35 -12.05 2.74
N GLY A 188 -7.97 -10.79 3.03
CA GLY A 188 -7.20 -9.96 2.10
C GLY A 188 -5.74 -10.42 2.01
N ARG A 189 -5.09 -10.12 0.87
CA ARG A 189 -3.67 -10.41 0.61
C ARG A 189 -2.91 -9.09 0.46
N ALA A 190 -1.93 -8.86 1.33
CA ALA A 190 -1.06 -7.70 1.31
C ALA A 190 0.10 -7.86 0.31
N SER A 191 0.72 -6.75 -0.09
CA SER A 191 1.99 -6.67 -0.80
C SER A 191 3.10 -6.15 0.13
N GLU A 192 4.26 -5.76 -0.39
CA GLU A 192 5.37 -5.23 0.41
C GLU A 192 5.29 -3.70 0.63
N SER A 193 4.35 -3.04 0.00
CA SER A 193 4.26 -1.57 -0.02
C SER A 193 3.30 -0.99 1.00
N GLU A 194 2.40 -1.83 1.57
CA GLU A 194 1.51 -1.41 2.63
C GLU A 194 2.27 -1.21 3.95
N ARG A 195 1.88 -0.18 4.68
CA ARG A 195 2.43 0.07 6.02
C ARG A 195 1.90 -0.94 7.02
N ASP A 196 2.78 -1.48 7.87
CA ASP A 196 2.38 -2.31 9.00
C ASP A 196 1.50 -1.51 9.98
N ILE A 197 0.28 -1.99 10.21
CA ILE A 197 -0.71 -1.37 11.12
C ILE A 197 -0.98 -2.21 12.37
N ARG A 198 -0.12 -3.20 12.68
CA ARG A 198 -0.32 -4.10 13.82
C ARG A 198 -0.35 -3.38 15.16
N VAL A 199 -1.39 -3.67 15.94
CA VAL A 199 -1.55 -3.20 17.31
C VAL A 199 -1.71 -4.43 18.21
N GLY A 200 -0.78 -4.62 19.15
CA GLY A 200 -0.77 -5.82 19.99
C GLY A 200 -0.54 -7.14 19.23
N GLY A 201 0.08 -7.08 18.05
CA GLY A 201 0.36 -8.25 17.20
C GLY A 201 -0.76 -8.63 16.23
N VAL A 202 -1.89 -7.90 16.22
CA VAL A 202 -3.04 -8.14 15.36
C VAL A 202 -3.34 -6.88 14.53
N ASP A 203 -3.45 -7.03 13.23
CA ASP A 203 -3.64 -5.94 12.27
C ASP A 203 -4.98 -5.97 11.52
N HIS A 204 -5.76 -7.04 11.69
CA HIS A 204 -6.91 -7.31 10.85
C HIS A 204 -8.27 -7.15 11.56
N VAL A 205 -9.28 -6.89 10.73
CA VAL A 205 -10.69 -6.79 11.12
C VAL A 205 -11.45 -7.98 10.51
N PRO A 206 -12.24 -8.74 11.30
CA PRO A 206 -13.09 -9.78 10.76
C PRO A 206 -14.15 -9.18 9.79
N ALA A 207 -14.40 -9.85 8.67
CA ALA A 207 -15.34 -9.37 7.65
C ALA A 207 -16.80 -9.25 8.15
N ASP A 208 -17.18 -10.06 9.15
CA ASP A 208 -18.51 -10.03 9.79
C ASP A 208 -18.83 -8.69 10.49
N VAL A 209 -17.81 -7.92 10.85
CA VAL A 209 -17.94 -6.58 11.43
C VAL A 209 -18.76 -5.67 10.51
N PHE A 210 -18.68 -5.87 9.20
CA PHE A 210 -19.37 -5.08 8.17
C PHE A 210 -20.76 -5.62 7.80
N ALA A 211 -21.31 -6.57 8.54
CA ALA A 211 -22.64 -7.10 8.28
C ALA A 211 -23.75 -6.01 8.30
N GLY A 212 -24.74 -6.17 7.41
CA GLY A 212 -25.94 -5.32 7.38
C GLY A 212 -25.85 -4.09 6.49
N VAL A 213 -24.80 -3.95 5.69
CA VAL A 213 -24.64 -2.97 4.62
C VAL A 213 -24.57 -3.64 3.26
N ASP A 214 -24.81 -2.89 2.18
CA ASP A 214 -24.83 -3.48 0.84
C ASP A 214 -23.43 -3.59 0.22
N TYR A 215 -22.61 -2.53 0.36
CA TYR A 215 -21.25 -2.48 -0.19
C TYR A 215 -20.25 -1.88 0.78
N VAL A 216 -19.05 -2.46 0.85
CA VAL A 216 -17.93 -1.91 1.61
C VAL A 216 -16.78 -1.60 0.65
N ALA A 217 -16.51 -0.31 0.47
CA ALA A 217 -15.41 0.22 -0.28
C ALA A 217 -14.17 0.23 0.62
N LEU A 218 -13.27 -0.76 0.42
CA LEU A 218 -12.07 -0.94 1.22
C LEU A 218 -10.85 -0.31 0.56
N GLY A 219 -10.04 0.39 1.35
CA GLY A 219 -8.66 0.78 1.05
C GLY A 219 -7.67 0.12 2.01
N HIS A 220 -6.38 0.32 1.79
CA HIS A 220 -5.21 -0.20 2.46
C HIS A 220 -4.46 -1.27 1.66
N LEU A 221 -5.13 -2.21 1.03
CA LEU A 221 -4.46 -3.25 0.24
C LEU A 221 -4.38 -2.83 -1.24
N HIS A 222 -3.15 -2.83 -1.78
CA HIS A 222 -2.84 -2.30 -3.11
C HIS A 222 -3.23 -3.24 -4.27
N GLY A 223 -3.56 -4.50 -3.98
CA GLY A 223 -4.13 -5.44 -4.96
C GLY A 223 -5.65 -5.40 -4.99
N PRO A 224 -6.31 -5.16 -6.14
CA PRO A 224 -7.77 -5.20 -6.22
C PRO A 224 -8.28 -6.62 -5.95
N GLN A 225 -9.14 -6.78 -4.96
CA GLN A 225 -9.63 -8.09 -4.55
C GLN A 225 -10.98 -8.03 -3.85
N VAL A 226 -11.75 -9.11 -3.98
CA VAL A 226 -12.97 -9.32 -3.21
C VAL A 226 -12.62 -10.07 -1.94
N VAL A 227 -13.21 -9.67 -0.83
CA VAL A 227 -13.10 -10.38 0.45
C VAL A 227 -14.40 -11.11 0.73
N ASN A 228 -14.30 -12.37 1.14
CA ASN A 228 -15.47 -13.13 1.55
C ASN A 228 -16.08 -12.50 2.81
N GLY A 229 -17.32 -12.08 2.70
CA GLY A 229 -18.02 -11.35 3.74
C GLY A 229 -19.34 -12.00 4.15
N PRO A 230 -20.10 -11.35 5.06
CA PRO A 230 -21.41 -11.80 5.46
C PRO A 230 -22.39 -11.75 4.28
N ALA A 231 -23.41 -12.62 4.32
CA ALA A 231 -24.43 -12.68 3.27
C ALA A 231 -25.10 -11.30 3.06
N GLY A 232 -25.25 -10.91 1.79
CA GLY A 232 -25.86 -9.66 1.38
C GLY A 232 -24.94 -8.44 1.46
N THR A 233 -23.65 -8.59 1.83
CA THR A 233 -22.66 -7.52 1.85
C THR A 233 -21.51 -7.86 0.89
N LEU A 234 -21.23 -6.99 -0.08
CA LEU A 234 -20.06 -7.10 -0.95
C LEU A 234 -18.90 -6.26 -0.38
N LEU A 235 -17.80 -6.92 0.01
CA LEU A 235 -16.57 -6.28 0.46
C LEU A 235 -15.52 -6.34 -0.64
N ARG A 236 -14.92 -5.20 -0.97
CA ARG A 236 -13.92 -5.15 -2.04
C ARG A 236 -12.87 -4.06 -1.81
N TYR A 237 -11.61 -4.41 -2.07
CA TYR A 237 -10.52 -3.46 -2.27
C TYR A 237 -10.49 -3.01 -3.73
N SER A 238 -10.33 -1.70 -3.95
CA SER A 238 -10.09 -1.16 -5.30
C SER A 238 -8.66 -1.42 -5.77
N GLY A 239 -7.76 -1.55 -4.82
CA GLY A 239 -6.33 -1.50 -5.05
C GLY A 239 -5.81 -0.08 -5.26
N SER A 240 -4.49 0.07 -5.32
CA SER A 240 -3.84 1.34 -5.64
C SER A 240 -3.84 1.60 -7.15
N PRO A 241 -3.81 2.88 -7.59
CA PRO A 241 -3.81 3.22 -9.02
C PRO A 241 -2.51 2.85 -9.74
N LEU A 242 -1.40 2.86 -9.03
CA LEU A 242 -0.06 2.54 -9.54
C LEU A 242 0.58 1.45 -8.69
N ALA A 243 1.58 0.76 -9.23
CA ALA A 243 2.41 -0.14 -8.46
C ALA A 243 3.44 0.67 -7.64
N TYR A 244 3.48 0.43 -6.35
CA TYR A 244 4.36 1.11 -5.39
C TYR A 244 5.50 0.23 -4.87
N SER A 245 5.54 -1.03 -5.28
CA SER A 245 6.64 -1.95 -5.05
C SER A 245 6.72 -3.00 -6.16
N PHE A 246 7.87 -3.68 -6.28
CA PHE A 246 8.03 -4.78 -7.24
C PHE A 246 7.13 -6.00 -6.91
N SER A 247 6.68 -6.16 -5.68
CA SER A 247 5.73 -7.22 -5.32
C SER A 247 4.37 -7.04 -6.00
N GLU A 248 4.07 -5.83 -6.48
CA GLU A 248 2.81 -5.49 -7.15
C GLU A 248 2.88 -5.61 -8.69
N GLN A 249 4.00 -6.09 -9.26
CA GLN A 249 4.20 -6.16 -10.72
C GLN A 249 3.12 -6.93 -11.48
N HIS A 250 2.41 -7.83 -10.79
CA HIS A 250 1.33 -8.64 -11.37
C HIS A 250 -0.07 -8.15 -10.97
N HIS A 251 -0.20 -7.08 -10.20
CA HIS A 251 -1.50 -6.55 -9.82
C HIS A 251 -2.12 -5.77 -10.98
N PRO A 252 -3.34 -6.10 -11.42
CA PRO A 252 -4.08 -5.26 -12.33
C PRO A 252 -4.47 -3.98 -11.59
N LYS A 253 -3.89 -2.84 -11.97
CA LYS A 253 -4.22 -1.55 -11.35
C LYS A 253 -5.56 -1.04 -11.87
N SER A 254 -6.44 -0.62 -10.94
CA SER A 254 -7.83 -0.32 -11.29
C SER A 254 -8.52 0.57 -10.26
N SER A 255 -9.62 1.18 -10.69
CA SER A 255 -10.74 1.59 -9.85
C SER A 255 -11.87 0.57 -9.94
N VAL A 256 -12.94 0.74 -9.19
CA VAL A 256 -14.10 -0.15 -9.21
C VAL A 256 -15.36 0.65 -9.50
N LEU A 257 -16.03 0.34 -10.59
CA LEU A 257 -17.38 0.84 -10.85
C LEU A 257 -18.38 -0.09 -10.18
N VAL A 258 -19.22 0.46 -9.29
CA VAL A 258 -20.20 -0.30 -8.51
C VAL A 258 -21.61 0.12 -8.91
N ASP A 259 -22.37 -0.81 -9.45
CA ASP A 259 -23.81 -0.63 -9.73
C ASP A 259 -24.62 -1.13 -8.53
N LEU A 260 -25.44 -0.24 -7.97
CA LEU A 260 -26.31 -0.49 -6.83
C LEU A 260 -27.80 -0.49 -7.20
N ALA A 261 -28.14 -0.48 -8.49
CA ALA A 261 -29.53 -0.43 -8.95
C ALA A 261 -30.28 -1.77 -8.82
N GLY A 262 -29.57 -2.89 -8.98
CA GLY A 262 -30.15 -4.26 -8.88
C GLY A 262 -30.38 -4.70 -7.42
N ASP A 263 -30.81 -5.96 -7.22
CA ASP A 263 -31.04 -6.53 -5.89
C ASP A 263 -29.76 -6.67 -5.06
N ALA A 264 -28.63 -6.91 -5.71
CA ALA A 264 -27.30 -6.98 -5.11
C ALA A 264 -26.33 -6.02 -5.83
N PRO A 265 -25.30 -5.51 -5.12
CA PRO A 265 -24.24 -4.71 -5.73
C PRO A 265 -23.48 -5.52 -6.79
N VAL A 266 -23.23 -4.91 -7.94
CA VAL A 266 -22.36 -5.45 -9.00
C VAL A 266 -21.12 -4.56 -9.12
N ALA A 267 -19.92 -5.14 -9.01
CA ALA A 267 -18.67 -4.42 -9.06
C ALA A 267 -17.83 -4.84 -10.27
N THR A 268 -17.44 -3.87 -11.10
CA THR A 268 -16.62 -4.06 -12.29
C THR A 268 -15.32 -3.29 -12.16
N LEU A 269 -14.18 -3.92 -12.50
CA LEU A 269 -12.89 -3.23 -12.53
C LEU A 269 -12.83 -2.28 -13.72
N VAL A 270 -12.41 -1.05 -13.46
CA VAL A 270 -12.03 -0.05 -14.47
C VAL A 270 -10.50 0.02 -14.47
N PRO A 271 -9.82 -0.47 -15.51
CA PRO A 271 -8.37 -0.47 -15.55
C PRO A 271 -7.78 0.94 -15.40
N ALA A 272 -6.78 1.09 -14.55
CA ALA A 272 -6.03 2.33 -14.44
C ALA A 272 -5.01 2.43 -15.60
N PRO A 273 -4.72 3.63 -16.12
CA PRO A 273 -3.62 3.82 -17.05
C PRO A 273 -2.30 3.54 -16.33
N VAL A 274 -1.57 2.51 -16.77
CA VAL A 274 -0.25 2.18 -16.26
C VAL A 274 0.78 2.65 -17.29
N PRO A 275 1.41 3.82 -17.10
CA PRO A 275 2.28 4.41 -18.11
C PRO A 275 3.55 3.59 -18.32
N ARG A 276 3.97 2.82 -17.32
CA ARG A 276 5.15 1.95 -17.38
C ARG A 276 4.95 0.73 -16.48
N ARG A 277 5.11 -0.45 -17.06
CA ARG A 277 5.05 -1.70 -16.30
C ARG A 277 6.26 -1.85 -15.38
N MET A 278 6.11 -2.67 -14.36
CA MET A 278 7.21 -3.10 -13.50
C MET A 278 7.57 -4.55 -13.81
N ALA A 279 8.87 -4.88 -13.75
CA ALA A 279 9.33 -6.24 -13.93
C ALA A 279 10.58 -6.55 -13.08
N ASP A 280 10.61 -7.76 -12.51
CA ASP A 280 11.80 -8.37 -11.97
C ASP A 280 12.49 -9.18 -13.07
N VAL A 281 13.75 -8.84 -13.39
CA VAL A 281 14.54 -9.55 -14.38
C VAL A 281 15.78 -10.13 -13.73
N THR A 282 15.97 -11.44 -13.88
CA THR A 282 17.06 -12.19 -13.24
C THR A 282 17.76 -13.05 -14.27
N GLY A 283 19.09 -13.05 -14.28
CA GLY A 283 19.91 -13.84 -15.18
C GLY A 283 21.36 -13.40 -15.18
N THR A 284 22.19 -14.04 -16.03
CA THR A 284 23.55 -13.56 -16.24
C THR A 284 23.55 -12.19 -16.94
N LEU A 285 24.58 -11.40 -16.73
CA LEU A 285 24.68 -10.12 -17.40
C LEU A 285 24.64 -10.23 -18.92
N GLU A 286 25.22 -11.29 -19.48
CA GLU A 286 25.21 -11.56 -20.94
C GLU A 286 23.77 -11.79 -21.43
N ASP A 287 22.99 -12.65 -20.77
CA ASP A 287 21.58 -12.91 -21.10
C ASP A 287 20.74 -11.66 -21.02
N LEU A 288 20.88 -10.90 -19.92
CA LEU A 288 20.08 -9.68 -19.67
C LEU A 288 20.39 -8.54 -20.65
N LEU A 289 21.64 -8.43 -21.12
CA LEU A 289 22.01 -7.47 -22.16
C LEU A 289 21.62 -7.94 -23.57
N GLY A 290 21.35 -9.22 -23.73
CA GLY A 290 20.93 -9.89 -24.97
C GLY A 290 19.42 -9.90 -25.19
N PRO A 291 18.92 -10.84 -26.01
CA PRO A 291 17.50 -10.96 -26.36
C PRO A 291 16.55 -11.18 -25.16
N ALA A 292 17.02 -11.86 -24.10
CA ALA A 292 16.22 -12.12 -22.91
C ALA A 292 15.78 -10.82 -22.20
N GLY A 293 16.58 -9.75 -22.27
CA GLY A 293 16.26 -8.46 -21.70
C GLY A 293 15.34 -7.58 -22.57
N GLU A 294 15.18 -7.89 -23.85
CA GLU A 294 14.45 -7.06 -24.83
C GLU A 294 13.02 -6.71 -24.42
N PRO A 295 12.20 -7.64 -23.87
CA PRO A 295 10.80 -7.35 -23.51
C PRO A 295 10.67 -6.30 -22.40
N HIS A 296 11.76 -6.01 -21.66
CA HIS A 296 11.74 -5.19 -20.44
C HIS A 296 12.51 -3.87 -20.57
N VAL A 297 13.02 -3.52 -21.75
CA VAL A 297 13.84 -2.28 -21.92
C VAL A 297 13.07 -1.01 -21.64
N SER A 298 11.75 -1.01 -21.78
CA SER A 298 10.86 0.12 -21.49
C SER A 298 10.22 0.04 -20.12
N ASP A 299 10.35 -1.06 -19.39
CA ASP A 299 9.73 -1.25 -18.08
C ASP A 299 10.57 -0.60 -16.96
N TRP A 300 9.96 -0.31 -15.83
CA TRP A 300 10.70 -0.13 -14.58
C TRP A 300 11.18 -1.49 -14.11
N VAL A 301 12.50 -1.68 -14.08
CA VAL A 301 13.04 -2.99 -13.75
C VAL A 301 13.87 -3.00 -12.47
N ARG A 302 13.73 -4.11 -11.72
CA ARG A 302 14.70 -4.56 -10.74
C ARG A 302 15.54 -5.65 -11.40
N VAL A 303 16.82 -5.36 -11.63
CA VAL A 303 17.74 -6.25 -12.32
C VAL A 303 18.58 -7.02 -11.29
N THR A 304 18.49 -8.35 -11.28
CA THR A 304 19.29 -9.24 -10.44
C THR A 304 20.25 -10.01 -11.34
N VAL A 305 21.55 -9.68 -11.23
CA VAL A 305 22.61 -10.33 -12.00
C VAL A 305 23.17 -11.51 -11.22
N THR A 306 23.20 -12.70 -11.85
CA THR A 306 23.52 -13.98 -11.20
C THR A 306 24.91 -14.51 -11.56
N ASP A 307 25.73 -13.76 -12.31
CA ASP A 307 27.11 -14.16 -12.65
C ASP A 307 27.87 -14.59 -11.38
N PRO A 308 28.68 -15.67 -11.42
CA PRO A 308 29.43 -16.14 -10.25
C PRO A 308 30.39 -15.09 -9.67
N VAL A 309 30.98 -14.27 -10.54
CA VAL A 309 31.85 -13.16 -10.18
C VAL A 309 31.15 -11.85 -10.59
N ARG A 310 31.19 -10.82 -9.73
CA ARG A 310 30.58 -9.54 -10.05
C ARG A 310 31.17 -8.93 -11.32
N PRO A 311 30.35 -8.72 -12.36
CA PRO A 311 30.83 -8.13 -13.61
C PRO A 311 31.37 -6.71 -13.43
N ALA A 312 32.45 -6.38 -14.14
CA ALA A 312 32.99 -5.03 -14.19
C ALA A 312 31.90 -4.07 -14.77
N ASP A 313 31.87 -2.84 -14.26
CA ASP A 313 30.94 -1.79 -14.72
C ASP A 313 29.45 -2.20 -14.72
N LEU A 314 29.05 -3.11 -13.84
CA LEU A 314 27.71 -3.68 -13.78
C LEU A 314 26.60 -2.62 -13.91
N PHE A 315 26.61 -1.61 -13.02
CA PHE A 315 25.56 -0.57 -13.01
C PHE A 315 25.49 0.21 -14.31
N ARG A 316 26.64 0.59 -14.88
CA ARG A 316 26.71 1.34 -16.13
C ARG A 316 26.16 0.52 -17.29
N ARG A 317 26.59 -0.75 -17.41
CA ARG A 317 26.16 -1.67 -18.47
C ARG A 317 24.66 -1.95 -18.42
N VAL A 318 24.11 -2.22 -17.22
CA VAL A 318 22.67 -2.44 -17.03
C VAL A 318 21.88 -1.18 -17.39
N ARG A 319 22.28 0.01 -16.92
CA ARG A 319 21.56 1.26 -17.21
C ARG A 319 21.64 1.69 -18.68
N GLN A 320 22.68 1.30 -19.40
CA GLN A 320 22.74 1.51 -20.86
C GLN A 320 21.68 0.71 -21.61
N ARG A 321 21.35 -0.49 -21.12
CA ARG A 321 20.31 -1.35 -21.71
C ARG A 321 18.92 -1.03 -21.18
N PHE A 322 18.81 -0.88 -19.88
CA PHE A 322 17.56 -0.62 -19.15
C PHE A 322 17.60 0.81 -18.60
N ALA A 323 17.20 1.78 -19.42
CA ALA A 323 17.24 3.20 -19.03
C ALA A 323 16.37 3.49 -17.77
N HIS A 324 15.40 2.61 -17.50
CA HIS A 324 14.47 2.73 -16.36
C HIS A 324 14.76 1.68 -15.28
N ALA A 325 16.01 1.20 -15.16
CA ALA A 325 16.41 0.34 -14.07
C ALA A 325 16.39 1.10 -12.73
N LEU A 326 15.45 0.73 -11.86
CA LEU A 326 15.28 1.31 -10.53
C LEU A 326 16.23 0.68 -9.51
N VAL A 327 16.41 -0.65 -9.62
CA VAL A 327 17.28 -1.43 -8.73
C VAL A 327 18.19 -2.31 -9.58
N VAL A 328 19.50 -2.31 -9.26
CA VAL A 328 20.48 -3.21 -9.85
C VAL A 328 21.23 -3.89 -8.71
N GLN A 329 21.19 -5.21 -8.66
CA GLN A 329 21.83 -6.00 -7.62
C GLN A 329 22.59 -7.17 -8.21
N HIS A 330 23.65 -7.60 -7.54
CA HIS A 330 24.38 -8.80 -7.87
C HIS A 330 24.11 -9.86 -6.80
N ARG A 331 23.53 -10.98 -7.22
CA ARG A 331 23.27 -12.15 -6.36
C ARG A 331 23.69 -13.39 -7.11
N PRO A 332 24.94 -13.84 -6.96
CA PRO A 332 25.44 -15.04 -7.62
C PRO A 332 24.61 -16.26 -7.20
N GLU A 333 24.29 -17.11 -8.17
CA GLU A 333 23.69 -18.41 -7.87
C GLU A 333 24.70 -19.23 -7.05
N ARG A 334 24.30 -19.58 -5.82
CA ARG A 334 25.09 -20.50 -5.00
C ARG A 334 24.83 -21.92 -5.49
N PRO A 335 25.89 -22.74 -5.74
CA PRO A 335 25.68 -24.17 -5.92
C PRO A 335 24.91 -24.73 -4.72
N GLN A 336 23.86 -25.50 -4.97
CA GLN A 336 22.99 -26.08 -3.92
C GLN A 336 23.76 -26.99 -2.93
N ASP A 337 24.99 -27.43 -3.27
CA ASP A 337 25.83 -28.30 -2.43
C ASP A 337 26.65 -27.55 -1.35
N ALA A 338 26.60 -26.23 -1.29
CA ALA A 338 27.25 -25.48 -0.23
C ALA A 338 26.36 -25.35 1.04
N ALA A 339 25.90 -26.47 1.57
CA ALA A 339 25.43 -26.55 2.95
C ALA A 339 26.64 -26.30 3.87
N THR A 340 26.95 -25.03 4.09
CA THR A 340 27.97 -24.60 5.04
C THR A 340 27.54 -25.02 6.43
N ARG A 341 28.15 -26.11 6.95
CA ARG A 341 28.09 -26.40 8.38
C ARG A 341 28.59 -25.17 9.12
N PRO A 342 27.88 -24.68 10.14
CA PRO A 342 28.38 -23.61 10.96
C PRO A 342 29.73 -24.05 11.55
N VAL A 343 30.81 -23.39 11.13
CA VAL A 343 32.12 -23.61 11.73
C VAL A 343 32.07 -22.94 13.11
N LEU A 344 32.15 -23.72 14.16
CA LEU A 344 32.31 -23.21 15.52
C LEU A 344 33.69 -22.53 15.58
N VAL A 345 33.72 -21.21 15.53
CA VAL A 345 34.94 -20.43 15.73
C VAL A 345 35.27 -20.48 17.23
N THR A 346 36.34 -21.18 17.59
CA THR A 346 36.87 -21.18 18.96
C THR A 346 37.90 -20.09 19.13
N ALA A 347 38.14 -19.64 20.35
CA ALA A 347 39.16 -18.64 20.67
C ALA A 347 40.60 -19.05 20.26
N ALA A 348 40.82 -20.32 19.94
CA ALA A 348 42.10 -20.86 19.46
C ALA A 348 42.19 -20.93 17.92
N ALA A 349 41.17 -20.48 17.18
CA ALA A 349 41.19 -20.54 15.72
C ALA A 349 42.15 -19.46 15.16
N ASP A 350 42.89 -19.81 14.12
CA ASP A 350 43.76 -18.86 13.40
C ASP A 350 42.89 -17.73 12.77
N PRO A 351 43.07 -16.46 13.15
CA PRO A 351 42.28 -15.35 12.65
C PRO A 351 42.31 -15.20 11.12
N VAL A 352 43.44 -15.54 10.50
CA VAL A 352 43.57 -15.48 9.03
C VAL A 352 42.74 -16.57 8.35
N LEU A 353 42.69 -17.77 8.95
CA LEU A 353 41.84 -18.85 8.42
C LEU A 353 40.35 -18.52 8.61
N VAL A 354 39.99 -17.94 9.75
CA VAL A 354 38.59 -17.49 9.99
C VAL A 354 38.18 -16.40 8.98
N ALA A 355 39.06 -15.45 8.71
CA ALA A 355 38.81 -14.40 7.71
C ALA A 355 38.73 -15.01 6.28
N ALA A 356 39.58 -15.99 5.96
CA ALA A 356 39.52 -16.68 4.69
C ALA A 356 38.23 -17.50 4.52
N ASP A 357 37.77 -18.19 5.55
CA ASP A 357 36.50 -18.91 5.54
C ASP A 357 35.30 -17.95 5.43
N PHE A 358 35.37 -16.79 6.08
CA PHE A 358 34.35 -15.74 5.94
C PHE A 358 34.29 -15.21 4.48
N VAL A 359 35.44 -14.91 3.88
CA VAL A 359 35.50 -14.51 2.46
C VAL A 359 34.89 -15.60 1.58
N ALA A 360 35.28 -16.86 1.79
CA ALA A 360 34.72 -17.98 1.03
C ALA A 360 33.21 -18.14 1.23
N HIS A 361 32.71 -17.90 2.46
CA HIS A 361 31.28 -17.93 2.77
C HIS A 361 30.50 -16.82 2.06
N VAL A 362 31.03 -15.60 2.06
CA VAL A 362 30.34 -14.41 1.48
C VAL A 362 30.43 -14.40 -0.04
N THR A 363 31.59 -14.78 -0.61
CA THR A 363 31.86 -14.72 -2.07
C THR A 363 31.48 -15.99 -2.80
N GLY A 364 31.36 -17.13 -2.09
CA GLY A 364 31.19 -18.46 -2.68
C GLY A 364 32.46 -19.06 -3.26
N ALA A 365 33.60 -18.37 -3.13
CA ALA A 365 34.91 -18.85 -3.65
C ALA A 365 36.01 -18.68 -2.59
N ARG A 366 36.93 -19.60 -2.52
CA ARG A 366 38.09 -19.44 -1.63
C ARG A 366 38.95 -18.27 -2.06
N PRO A 367 39.51 -17.49 -1.11
CA PRO A 367 40.41 -16.39 -1.45
C PRO A 367 41.62 -16.89 -2.25
N SER A 368 42.01 -16.10 -3.23
CA SER A 368 43.25 -16.29 -3.99
C SER A 368 44.48 -16.15 -3.09
N ALA A 369 45.64 -16.57 -3.57
CA ALA A 369 46.89 -16.40 -2.83
C ALA A 369 47.21 -14.92 -2.51
N ALA A 370 46.88 -14.01 -3.42
CA ALA A 370 47.06 -12.57 -3.22
C ALA A 370 46.14 -12.02 -2.14
N GLU A 371 44.85 -12.42 -2.13
CA GLU A 371 43.88 -12.02 -1.10
C GLU A 371 44.24 -12.58 0.28
N LEU A 372 44.71 -13.84 0.35
CA LEU A 372 45.22 -14.43 1.58
C LEU A 372 46.45 -13.67 2.11
N GLN A 373 47.33 -13.16 1.22
CA GLN A 373 48.46 -12.34 1.66
C GLN A 373 47.98 -11.02 2.29
N VAL A 374 47.00 -10.37 1.67
CA VAL A 374 46.37 -9.13 2.23
C VAL A 374 45.77 -9.38 3.62
N LEU A 375 45.08 -10.53 3.81
CA LEU A 375 44.52 -10.88 5.13
C LEU A 375 45.62 -11.11 6.17
N ARG A 376 46.75 -11.72 5.80
CA ARG A 376 47.90 -11.92 6.71
C ARG A 376 48.53 -10.59 7.09
N ASP A 377 48.82 -9.75 6.09
CA ASP A 377 49.44 -8.44 6.32
C ASP A 377 48.56 -7.56 7.21
N ALA A 378 47.24 -7.57 7.03
CA ALA A 378 46.26 -6.85 7.88
C ALA A 378 46.29 -7.40 9.32
N HIS A 379 46.28 -8.72 9.51
CA HIS A 379 46.36 -9.33 10.82
C HIS A 379 47.65 -9.01 11.56
N GLU A 380 48.81 -9.12 10.86
CA GLU A 380 50.11 -8.78 11.43
C GLU A 380 50.21 -7.31 11.86
N HIS A 381 49.64 -6.41 11.06
CA HIS A 381 49.59 -4.97 11.38
C HIS A 381 48.78 -4.69 12.65
N VAL A 382 47.59 -5.27 12.77
CA VAL A 382 46.75 -5.12 13.97
C VAL A 382 47.44 -5.73 15.20
N ALA A 383 47.97 -6.96 15.08
CA ALA A 383 48.69 -7.62 16.19
C ALA A 383 49.96 -6.90 16.62
N ALA A 384 50.64 -6.17 15.70
CA ALA A 384 51.78 -5.31 16.04
C ALA A 384 51.33 -4.05 16.78
N ALA A 385 50.24 -3.41 16.36
CA ALA A 385 49.68 -2.23 17.02
C ALA A 385 49.19 -2.55 18.45
N GLU A 386 48.53 -3.66 18.68
CA GLU A 386 48.09 -4.11 20.01
C GLU A 386 49.24 -4.45 20.97
N ARG A 387 50.38 -4.91 20.45
CA ARG A 387 51.57 -5.15 21.28
C ARG A 387 52.35 -3.87 21.66
N SER A 388 52.03 -2.76 20.97
CA SER A 388 52.67 -1.48 21.15
C SER A 388 51.86 -0.47 21.98
N ALA A 389 50.62 -0.84 22.30
CA ALA A 389 49.68 -0.10 23.13
C ALA A 389 49.70 -0.64 24.56
#